data_c6f6390fe38f097a13ab4aba87e3fabc
#
_entry.id   c6f6390fe38f097a13ab4aba87e3fabc
#
_cell.length_a   1.000
_cell.length_b   1.000
_cell.length_c   1.000
_cell.angle_alpha   90.00
_cell.angle_beta   90.00
_cell.angle_gamma   90.00
#
_symmetry.space_group_name_H-M   'P 1'
#
loop_
_entity.id
_entity.type
_entity.pdbx_description
1 polymer ?
#
loop_
_entity_poly.entity_id
_entity_poly.type
_entity_poly.pdbx_seq_one_letter_code
_entity_poly.pdbx_strand_id
1 'polypeptide(L)'
;MLRAFALDPIGTVSIEEMSSVGLLKLSTRTYWRRVWPAGVGLASYIVERFGTEGLRDRDVLDLGCGVGLVGIVCGRLGARVTFLDREAGALAAVRRNCRRNGLAPARTIGGDWNHGGHRVEPDAYDLVVGGDVVYDDLEWPAIGTALMRTLRAGGIALLADPGWVVQRKLRGAFRRSGFTVSRSRRRVSWPPWRTTHLRTKDINIYELGRQPTLSPKGRGQGEGFTSRARSVS
;
A
#
# COMPACT_ATOMS: atom_id res chain seq x y z
N MET A 1 15.64 -15.50 -4.89
CA MET A 1 16.79 -14.56 -4.87
C MET A 1 16.58 -13.54 -3.76
N LEU A 2 17.58 -13.29 -2.91
CA LEU A 2 17.50 -12.30 -1.83
C LEU A 2 17.80 -10.91 -2.39
N ARG A 3 16.99 -9.90 -2.01
CA ARG A 3 17.17 -8.48 -2.30
C ARG A 3 17.19 -7.70 -1.01
N ALA A 4 18.08 -6.72 -0.93
CA ALA A 4 18.21 -5.82 0.20
C ALA A 4 17.87 -4.40 -0.23
N PHE A 5 17.05 -3.72 0.56
CA PHE A 5 16.59 -2.35 0.33
C PHE A 5 17.01 -1.50 1.53
N ALA A 6 17.95 -0.57 1.30
CA ALA A 6 18.30 0.42 2.31
C ALA A 6 17.20 1.47 2.38
N LEU A 7 16.60 1.64 3.54
CA LEU A 7 15.47 2.55 3.79
C LEU A 7 15.74 3.31 5.09
N ASP A 8 16.55 4.35 5.01
CA ASP A 8 16.82 5.20 6.18
C ASP A 8 15.53 5.92 6.63
N PRO A 9 15.29 6.03 7.95
CA PRO A 9 16.14 5.61 9.07
C PRO A 9 15.90 4.18 9.59
N ILE A 10 15.04 3.37 8.96
CA ILE A 10 14.69 2.02 9.47
C ILE A 10 15.72 0.94 9.11
N GLY A 11 16.78 1.32 8.37
CA GLY A 11 17.83 0.41 7.95
C GLY A 11 17.43 -0.49 6.79
N THR A 12 18.06 -1.66 6.70
CA THR A 12 17.86 -2.57 5.56
C THR A 12 16.65 -3.48 5.74
N VAL A 13 15.82 -3.55 4.72
CA VAL A 13 14.74 -4.54 4.58
C VAL A 13 15.16 -5.59 3.56
N SER A 14 15.11 -6.86 3.93
CA SER A 14 15.54 -7.99 3.10
C SER A 14 14.35 -8.79 2.58
N ILE A 15 14.21 -8.87 1.26
CA ILE A 15 13.10 -9.58 0.60
C ILE A 15 13.63 -10.74 -0.24
N GLU A 16 13.10 -11.91 -0.01
CA GLU A 16 13.30 -13.06 -0.87
C GLU A 16 12.27 -13.07 -2.00
N GLU A 17 12.75 -12.79 -3.21
CA GLU A 17 11.97 -12.96 -4.44
C GLU A 17 11.98 -14.43 -4.87
N MET A 18 10.86 -14.90 -5.42
CA MET A 18 10.80 -16.23 -6.00
C MET A 18 11.45 -16.24 -7.38
N SER A 19 12.47 -17.04 -7.55
CA SER A 19 13.14 -17.21 -8.86
C SER A 19 12.15 -17.73 -9.90
N SER A 20 12.05 -17.03 -11.03
CA SER A 20 11.45 -17.60 -12.23
C SER A 20 12.51 -18.49 -12.89
N VAL A 21 12.47 -19.77 -12.65
CA VAL A 21 13.22 -20.74 -13.44
C VAL A 21 12.57 -20.79 -14.83
N GLY A 22 13.30 -20.29 -15.83
CA GLY A 22 12.88 -20.27 -17.23
C GLY A 22 12.11 -19.02 -17.64
N LEU A 23 12.28 -18.62 -18.89
CA LEU A 23 11.60 -17.54 -19.63
C LEU A 23 10.11 -17.83 -19.86
N LEU A 24 9.42 -18.40 -18.88
CA LEU A 24 7.97 -18.53 -18.93
C LEU A 24 7.37 -17.12 -18.88
N LYS A 25 6.54 -16.80 -19.86
CA LYS A 25 5.79 -15.57 -20.01
C LYS A 25 5.30 -15.11 -18.64
N LEU A 26 5.73 -13.91 -18.22
CA LEU A 26 5.16 -13.26 -17.05
C LEU A 26 3.63 -13.21 -17.24
N SER A 27 2.92 -13.95 -16.43
CA SER A 27 1.46 -13.91 -16.37
C SER A 27 1.05 -13.20 -15.09
N THR A 28 -0.17 -12.72 -15.03
CA THR A 28 -0.73 -12.08 -13.82
C THR A 28 -0.59 -12.98 -12.59
N ARG A 29 -0.64 -14.30 -12.76
CA ARG A 29 -0.42 -15.32 -11.71
C ARG A 29 1.00 -15.38 -11.18
N THR A 30 1.99 -14.72 -11.81
CA THR A 30 3.40 -14.76 -11.41
C THR A 30 3.95 -13.39 -11.00
N TYR A 31 3.18 -12.32 -11.16
CA TYR A 31 3.61 -10.96 -10.80
C TYR A 31 4.01 -10.83 -9.34
N TRP A 32 3.34 -11.51 -8.45
CA TRP A 32 3.62 -11.51 -7.01
C TRP A 32 5.03 -11.93 -6.62
N ARG A 33 5.74 -12.66 -7.52
CA ARG A 33 7.06 -13.26 -7.24
C ARG A 33 8.19 -12.25 -7.10
N ARG A 34 7.96 -11.02 -7.50
CA ARG A 34 8.99 -9.97 -7.59
C ARG A 34 8.57 -8.71 -6.84
N VAL A 35 9.60 -7.94 -6.45
CA VAL A 35 9.39 -6.54 -6.06
C VAL A 35 9.28 -5.71 -7.34
N TRP A 36 8.30 -4.82 -7.37
CA TRP A 36 8.06 -3.89 -8.47
C TRP A 36 8.49 -2.47 -8.10
N PRO A 37 8.82 -1.60 -9.08
CA PRO A 37 9.27 -0.23 -8.82
C PRO A 37 8.30 0.58 -7.96
N ALA A 38 6.98 0.41 -8.18
CA ALA A 38 5.97 1.11 -7.39
C ALA A 38 6.00 0.72 -5.92
N GLY A 39 6.23 -0.56 -5.61
CA GLY A 39 6.40 -1.02 -4.23
C GLY A 39 7.61 -0.37 -3.55
N VAL A 40 8.74 -0.20 -4.26
CA VAL A 40 9.92 0.50 -3.71
C VAL A 40 9.63 1.97 -3.47
N GLY A 41 9.01 2.64 -4.44
CA GLY A 41 8.63 4.05 -4.31
C GLY A 41 7.66 4.29 -3.15
N LEU A 42 6.68 3.39 -3.00
CA LEU A 42 5.71 3.47 -1.91
C LEU A 42 6.37 3.21 -0.55
N ALA A 43 7.24 2.22 -0.44
CA ALA A 43 7.99 1.92 0.77
C ALA A 43 8.84 3.12 1.22
N SER A 44 9.60 3.73 0.32
CA SER A 44 10.38 4.95 0.59
C SER A 44 9.49 6.11 1.03
N TYR A 45 8.36 6.31 0.34
CA TYR A 45 7.40 7.36 0.70
C TYR A 45 6.82 7.16 2.11
N ILE A 46 6.48 5.92 2.48
CA ILE A 46 5.94 5.59 3.80
C ILE A 46 6.97 5.90 4.89
N VAL A 47 8.23 5.51 4.69
CA VAL A 47 9.31 5.80 5.66
C VAL A 47 9.48 7.31 5.84
N GLU A 48 9.52 8.08 4.75
CA GLU A 48 9.65 9.53 4.81
C GLU A 48 8.45 10.21 5.50
N ARG A 49 7.23 9.76 5.17
CA ARG A 49 6.00 10.37 5.68
C ARG A 49 5.75 10.10 7.16
N PHE A 50 6.02 8.86 7.60
CA PHE A 50 5.64 8.41 8.94
C PHE A 50 6.83 8.35 9.92
N GLY A 51 8.06 8.44 9.43
CA GLY A 51 9.26 8.29 10.26
C GLY A 51 9.30 6.91 10.93
N THR A 52 10.09 6.80 12.03
CA THR A 52 10.32 5.51 12.70
C THR A 52 9.16 5.01 13.57
N GLU A 53 8.27 5.90 13.99
CA GLU A 53 7.25 5.63 15.00
C GLU A 53 5.80 5.95 14.53
N GLY A 54 5.66 6.56 13.37
CA GLY A 54 4.36 7.10 12.93
C GLY A 54 3.29 6.07 12.60
N LEU A 55 3.66 4.79 12.51
CA LEU A 55 2.72 3.68 12.33
C LEU A 55 2.60 2.78 13.57
N ARG A 56 3.18 3.17 14.70
CA ARG A 56 3.06 2.41 15.95
C ARG A 56 1.58 2.20 16.29
N ASP A 57 1.23 0.94 16.54
CA ASP A 57 -0.12 0.49 16.90
C ASP A 57 -1.22 0.78 15.85
N ARG A 58 -0.84 1.18 14.64
CA ARG A 58 -1.80 1.31 13.54
C ARG A 58 -2.09 -0.04 12.89
N ASP A 59 -3.35 -0.24 12.52
CA ASP A 59 -3.76 -1.40 11.72
C ASP A 59 -3.59 -1.08 10.25
N VAL A 60 -2.75 -1.86 9.58
CA VAL A 60 -2.38 -1.67 8.16
C VAL A 60 -2.77 -2.89 7.35
N LEU A 61 -3.41 -2.67 6.19
CA LEU A 61 -3.67 -3.70 5.18
C LEU A 61 -2.72 -3.50 3.99
N ASP A 62 -1.93 -4.51 3.66
CA ASP A 62 -1.15 -4.57 2.41
C ASP A 62 -1.98 -5.32 1.36
N LEU A 63 -2.61 -4.55 0.46
CA LEU A 63 -3.54 -5.00 -0.57
C LEU A 63 -2.78 -5.45 -1.81
N GLY A 64 -2.90 -6.73 -2.17
CA GLY A 64 -2.09 -7.31 -3.25
C GLY A 64 -0.61 -7.35 -2.89
N CYS A 65 -0.30 -7.88 -1.71
CA CYS A 65 1.00 -7.73 -1.04
C CYS A 65 2.19 -8.37 -1.79
N GLY A 66 1.97 -9.32 -2.71
CA GLY A 66 3.04 -10.02 -3.40
C GLY A 66 4.06 -10.64 -2.43
N VAL A 67 5.34 -10.28 -2.56
CA VAL A 67 6.41 -10.72 -1.64
C VAL A 67 6.48 -9.93 -0.33
N GLY A 68 5.62 -8.90 -0.15
CA GLY A 68 5.35 -8.22 1.11
C GLY A 68 6.23 -7.02 1.44
N LEU A 69 6.96 -6.42 0.48
CA LEU A 69 7.89 -5.32 0.76
C LEU A 69 7.21 -4.17 1.53
N VAL A 70 6.07 -3.68 1.04
CA VAL A 70 5.42 -2.48 1.59
C VAL A 70 4.89 -2.74 3.00
N GLY A 71 4.17 -3.85 3.18
CA GLY A 71 3.66 -4.22 4.51
C GLY A 71 4.78 -4.52 5.50
N ILE A 72 5.89 -5.13 5.08
CA ILE A 72 7.06 -5.35 5.94
C ILE A 72 7.66 -4.02 6.40
N VAL A 73 7.75 -3.03 5.51
CA VAL A 73 8.17 -1.68 5.90
C VAL A 73 7.22 -1.08 6.93
N CYS A 74 5.91 -1.18 6.73
CA CYS A 74 4.92 -0.73 7.72
C CYS A 74 5.12 -1.44 9.08
N GLY A 75 5.36 -2.76 9.07
CA GLY A 75 5.63 -3.53 10.28
C GLY A 75 6.91 -3.08 11.00
N ARG A 76 7.97 -2.73 10.25
CA ARG A 76 9.21 -2.17 10.81
C ARG A 76 9.00 -0.76 11.42
N LEU A 77 7.95 -0.06 11.01
CA LEU A 77 7.51 1.21 11.59
C LEU A 77 6.51 1.02 12.76
N GLY A 78 6.34 -0.22 13.24
CA GLY A 78 5.53 -0.55 14.40
C GLY A 78 4.06 -0.88 14.12
N ALA A 79 3.63 -0.98 12.85
CA ALA A 79 2.26 -1.30 12.50
C ALA A 79 1.90 -2.77 12.76
N ARG A 80 0.63 -3.02 13.07
CA ARG A 80 0.00 -4.35 12.98
C ARG A 80 -0.45 -4.58 11.55
N VAL A 81 0.27 -5.41 10.81
CA VAL A 81 0.04 -5.57 9.37
C VAL A 81 -0.74 -6.85 9.06
N THR A 82 -1.78 -6.70 8.23
CA THR A 82 -2.48 -7.79 7.57
C THR A 82 -2.09 -7.77 6.08
N PHE A 83 -1.67 -8.91 5.55
CA PHE A 83 -1.28 -9.09 4.16
C PHE A 83 -2.39 -9.81 3.40
N LEU A 84 -2.89 -9.21 2.34
CA LEU A 84 -3.91 -9.77 1.46
C LEU A 84 -3.34 -10.04 0.08
N ASP A 85 -3.49 -11.26 -0.41
CA ASP A 85 -3.19 -11.62 -1.80
C ASP A 85 -4.04 -12.82 -2.22
N ARG A 86 -4.38 -12.91 -3.49
CA ARG A 86 -5.11 -14.06 -4.03
C ARG A 86 -4.21 -15.30 -4.21
N GLU A 87 -2.92 -15.09 -4.34
CA GLU A 87 -1.94 -16.14 -4.61
C GLU A 87 -1.38 -16.72 -3.31
N ALA A 88 -1.66 -17.99 -3.02
CA ALA A 88 -1.15 -18.65 -1.82
C ALA A 88 0.38 -18.64 -1.73
N GLY A 89 1.06 -18.64 -2.88
CA GLY A 89 2.52 -18.51 -2.98
C GLY A 89 3.04 -17.17 -2.48
N ALA A 90 2.31 -16.08 -2.73
CA ALA A 90 2.60 -14.75 -2.20
C ALA A 90 2.54 -14.74 -0.68
N LEU A 91 1.47 -15.27 -0.10
CA LEU A 91 1.28 -15.34 1.35
C LEU A 91 2.34 -16.21 2.02
N ALA A 92 2.77 -17.30 1.38
CA ALA A 92 3.89 -18.12 1.88
C ALA A 92 5.22 -17.35 1.82
N ALA A 93 5.46 -16.54 0.78
CA ALA A 93 6.64 -15.69 0.66
C ALA A 93 6.65 -14.59 1.74
N VAL A 94 5.50 -13.92 1.96
CA VAL A 94 5.34 -12.92 3.03
C VAL A 94 5.72 -13.48 4.39
N ARG A 95 5.22 -14.66 4.76
CA ARG A 95 5.55 -15.29 6.06
C ARG A 95 7.05 -15.50 6.23
N ARG A 96 7.77 -15.93 5.17
CA ARG A 96 9.22 -16.07 5.22
C ARG A 96 9.91 -14.72 5.32
N ASN A 97 9.48 -13.75 4.55
CA ASN A 97 10.08 -12.41 4.52
C ASN A 97 9.85 -11.65 5.83
N CYS A 98 8.68 -11.77 6.48
CA CYS A 98 8.44 -11.22 7.82
C CYS A 98 9.43 -11.78 8.84
N ARG A 99 9.60 -13.11 8.91
CA ARG A 99 10.59 -13.73 9.82
C ARG A 99 12.00 -13.24 9.55
N ARG A 100 12.39 -13.13 8.27
CA ARG A 100 13.71 -12.64 7.85
C ARG A 100 13.99 -11.20 8.31
N ASN A 101 12.96 -10.39 8.46
CA ASN A 101 13.03 -9.00 8.90
C ASN A 101 12.72 -8.81 10.40
N GLY A 102 12.69 -9.91 11.18
CA GLY A 102 12.48 -9.85 12.62
C GLY A 102 11.06 -9.44 13.04
N LEU A 103 10.07 -9.57 12.15
CA LEU A 103 8.69 -9.27 12.46
C LEU A 103 7.99 -10.48 13.08
N ALA A 104 6.98 -10.21 13.90
CA ALA A 104 6.04 -11.20 14.41
C ALA A 104 5.41 -12.01 13.26
N PRO A 105 4.82 -13.20 13.54
CA PRO A 105 4.15 -13.99 12.53
C PRO A 105 3.11 -13.17 11.76
N ALA A 106 3.24 -13.15 10.42
CA ALA A 106 2.39 -12.37 9.55
C ALA A 106 0.92 -12.83 9.60
N ARG A 107 -0.01 -11.90 9.85
CA ARG A 107 -1.43 -12.13 9.58
C ARG A 107 -1.65 -12.08 8.07
N THR A 108 -2.10 -13.19 7.49
CA THR A 108 -2.30 -13.31 6.04
C THR A 108 -3.71 -13.74 5.72
N ILE A 109 -4.30 -13.14 4.68
CA ILE A 109 -5.63 -13.43 4.19
C ILE A 109 -5.54 -13.79 2.71
N GLY A 110 -5.99 -14.98 2.33
CA GLY A 110 -6.17 -15.36 0.94
C GLY A 110 -7.48 -14.80 0.40
N GLY A 111 -7.42 -13.95 -0.61
CA GLY A 111 -8.61 -13.36 -1.20
C GLY A 111 -8.30 -12.45 -2.37
N ASP A 112 -9.33 -12.18 -3.17
CA ASP A 112 -9.32 -11.27 -4.29
C ASP A 112 -10.28 -10.12 -4.00
N TRP A 113 -9.88 -8.88 -4.30
CA TRP A 113 -10.75 -7.70 -4.16
C TRP A 113 -11.95 -7.74 -5.11
N ASN A 114 -11.84 -8.40 -6.28
CA ASN A 114 -12.94 -8.53 -7.25
C ASN A 114 -14.09 -9.40 -6.74
N HIS A 115 -13.79 -10.39 -5.92
CA HIS A 115 -14.78 -11.31 -5.33
C HIS A 115 -15.16 -10.93 -3.89
N GLY A 116 -15.09 -9.63 -3.59
CA GLY A 116 -15.66 -9.06 -2.37
C GLY A 116 -14.84 -9.21 -1.12
N GLY A 117 -13.57 -9.63 -1.17
CA GLY A 117 -12.66 -9.59 -0.01
C GLY A 117 -13.31 -9.95 1.34
N HIS A 118 -14.35 -10.82 1.34
CA HIS A 118 -15.27 -11.06 2.47
C HIS A 118 -14.59 -11.51 3.78
N ARG A 119 -13.30 -11.84 3.68
CA ARG A 119 -12.51 -12.27 4.84
C ARG A 119 -11.77 -11.13 5.53
N VAL A 120 -11.82 -9.94 4.92
CA VAL A 120 -11.20 -8.74 5.50
C VAL A 120 -12.23 -8.02 6.34
N GLU A 121 -11.91 -7.76 7.59
CA GLU A 121 -12.80 -7.05 8.52
C GLU A 121 -13.15 -5.65 7.99
N PRO A 122 -14.44 -5.26 8.02
CA PRO A 122 -14.85 -3.91 7.64
C PRO A 122 -14.37 -2.89 8.68
N ASP A 123 -14.14 -1.66 8.21
CA ASP A 123 -13.76 -0.51 9.04
C ASP A 123 -12.61 -0.82 10.05
N ALA A 124 -11.65 -1.69 9.64
CA ALA A 124 -10.64 -2.22 10.53
C ALA A 124 -9.26 -1.57 10.39
N TYR A 125 -9.01 -0.84 9.31
CA TYR A 125 -7.66 -0.36 9.00
C TYR A 125 -7.55 1.15 9.01
N ASP A 126 -6.49 1.65 9.65
CA ASP A 126 -6.10 3.05 9.64
C ASP A 126 -5.45 3.43 8.30
N LEU A 127 -4.74 2.46 7.71
CA LEU A 127 -4.01 2.62 6.46
C LEU A 127 -4.17 1.38 5.58
N VAL A 128 -4.49 1.58 4.30
CA VAL A 128 -4.38 0.53 3.29
C VAL A 128 -3.27 0.93 2.31
N VAL A 129 -2.34 0.03 2.05
CA VAL A 129 -1.25 0.25 1.10
C VAL A 129 -1.37 -0.71 -0.07
N GLY A 130 -0.98 -0.28 -1.27
CA GLY A 130 -0.99 -1.13 -2.46
C GLY A 130 0.04 -0.65 -3.49
N GLY A 131 1.10 -1.43 -3.68
CA GLY A 131 2.14 -1.14 -4.65
C GLY A 131 1.90 -1.90 -5.96
N ASP A 132 1.71 -1.18 -7.06
CA ASP A 132 1.50 -1.78 -8.40
C ASP A 132 0.20 -2.60 -8.54
N VAL A 133 -0.87 -2.22 -7.84
CA VAL A 133 -2.16 -2.92 -7.86
C VAL A 133 -3.19 -2.30 -8.81
N VAL A 134 -2.93 -1.09 -9.33
CA VAL A 134 -3.88 -0.33 -10.16
C VAL A 134 -3.56 -0.37 -11.65
N TYR A 135 -2.86 -1.39 -12.11
CA TYR A 135 -2.41 -1.54 -13.51
C TYR A 135 -3.53 -1.88 -14.51
N ASP A 136 -4.67 -2.38 -14.04
CA ASP A 136 -5.85 -2.71 -14.85
C ASP A 136 -7.01 -1.80 -14.45
N ASP A 137 -7.53 -1.01 -15.39
CA ASP A 137 -8.61 -0.05 -15.12
C ASP A 137 -9.97 -0.73 -14.89
N LEU A 138 -10.14 -1.96 -15.33
CA LEU A 138 -11.33 -2.76 -15.04
C LEU A 138 -11.41 -3.17 -13.56
N GLU A 139 -10.29 -3.23 -12.87
CA GLU A 139 -10.25 -3.58 -11.43
C GLU A 139 -10.46 -2.38 -10.49
N TRP A 140 -10.36 -1.14 -10.97
CA TRP A 140 -10.46 0.05 -10.10
C TRP A 140 -11.77 0.17 -9.31
N PRO A 141 -12.96 -0.15 -9.87
CA PRO A 141 -14.19 -0.14 -9.08
C PRO A 141 -14.17 -1.13 -7.91
N ALA A 142 -13.65 -2.34 -8.13
CA ALA A 142 -13.55 -3.36 -7.11
C ALA A 142 -12.52 -2.98 -6.03
N ILE A 143 -11.38 -2.43 -6.42
CA ILE A 143 -10.38 -1.87 -5.50
C ILE A 143 -11.02 -0.73 -4.68
N GLY A 144 -11.74 0.20 -5.33
CA GLY A 144 -12.44 1.28 -4.63
C GLY A 144 -13.45 0.76 -3.60
N THR A 145 -14.22 -0.25 -3.94
CA THR A 145 -15.17 -0.92 -3.02
C THR A 145 -14.44 -1.58 -1.85
N ALA A 146 -13.34 -2.30 -2.11
CA ALA A 146 -12.54 -2.92 -1.06
C ALA A 146 -11.96 -1.88 -0.10
N LEU A 147 -11.43 -0.78 -0.61
CA LEU A 147 -10.91 0.33 0.19
C LEU A 147 -12.01 0.99 1.05
N MET A 148 -13.17 1.29 0.46
CA MET A 148 -14.30 1.89 1.20
C MET A 148 -14.80 0.99 2.33
N ARG A 149 -14.78 -0.32 2.11
CA ARG A 149 -15.20 -1.29 3.11
C ARG A 149 -14.20 -1.44 4.26
N THR A 150 -12.92 -1.44 3.96
CA THR A 150 -11.88 -1.83 4.92
C THR A 150 -11.29 -0.67 5.72
N LEU A 151 -11.28 0.54 5.16
CA LEU A 151 -10.79 1.73 5.84
C LEU A 151 -11.75 2.21 6.93
N ARG A 152 -11.21 2.52 8.09
CA ARG A 152 -11.92 3.25 9.14
C ARG A 152 -12.32 4.66 8.68
N ALA A 153 -13.26 5.27 9.39
CA ALA A 153 -13.49 6.70 9.26
C ALA A 153 -12.21 7.47 9.57
N GLY A 154 -11.80 8.36 8.66
CA GLY A 154 -10.52 9.08 8.75
C GLY A 154 -9.29 8.27 8.32
N GLY A 155 -9.44 7.00 7.99
CA GLY A 155 -8.36 6.19 7.41
C GLY A 155 -8.03 6.63 5.97
N ILE A 156 -6.82 6.30 5.54
CA ILE A 156 -6.33 6.63 4.20
C ILE A 156 -5.84 5.40 3.46
N ALA A 157 -5.89 5.44 2.12
CA ALA A 157 -5.16 4.48 1.29
C ALA A 157 -4.00 5.17 0.56
N LEU A 158 -2.89 4.45 0.43
CA LEU A 158 -1.72 4.83 -0.36
C LEU A 158 -1.51 3.81 -1.47
N LEU A 159 -1.79 4.21 -2.70
CA LEU A 159 -1.59 3.36 -3.88
C LEU A 159 -0.44 3.92 -4.72
N ALA A 160 0.34 3.03 -5.30
CA ALA A 160 1.47 3.42 -6.14
C ALA A 160 1.43 2.78 -7.53
N ASP A 161 1.85 3.57 -8.53
CA ASP A 161 1.89 3.20 -9.94
C ASP A 161 3.14 3.79 -10.61
N PRO A 162 3.89 3.02 -11.44
CA PRO A 162 5.07 3.51 -12.14
C PRO A 162 4.75 4.22 -13.46
N GLY A 163 3.55 4.76 -13.62
CA GLY A 163 3.12 5.51 -14.79
C GLY A 163 2.41 4.68 -15.87
N TRP A 164 1.94 3.49 -15.53
CA TRP A 164 1.21 2.63 -16.45
C TRP A 164 -0.20 3.14 -16.76
N VAL A 165 -0.81 3.86 -15.79
CA VAL A 165 -2.21 4.26 -15.87
C VAL A 165 -2.39 5.73 -16.27
N VAL A 166 -3.52 6.03 -16.92
CA VAL A 166 -3.91 7.42 -17.21
C VAL A 166 -4.39 8.08 -15.92
N GLN A 167 -3.53 8.87 -15.31
CA GLN A 167 -3.71 9.47 -13.98
C GLN A 167 -5.06 10.18 -13.79
N ARG A 168 -5.55 10.91 -14.84
CA ARG A 168 -6.84 11.58 -14.77
C ARG A 168 -8.00 10.59 -14.65
N LYS A 169 -7.95 9.48 -15.38
CA LYS A 169 -8.96 8.42 -15.32
C LYS A 169 -8.98 7.76 -13.95
N LEU A 170 -7.80 7.37 -13.43
CA LEU A 170 -7.66 6.77 -12.12
C LEU A 170 -8.25 7.65 -11.02
N ARG A 171 -7.83 8.93 -10.96
CA ARG A 171 -8.35 9.88 -9.97
C ARG A 171 -9.85 10.07 -10.08
N GLY A 172 -10.38 10.12 -11.30
CA GLY A 172 -11.81 10.20 -11.55
C GLY A 172 -12.57 8.97 -11.04
N ALA A 173 -12.03 7.76 -11.25
CA ALA A 173 -12.63 6.52 -10.79
C ALA A 173 -12.73 6.50 -9.25
N PHE A 174 -11.63 6.76 -8.53
CA PHE A 174 -11.65 6.75 -7.06
C PHE A 174 -12.47 7.89 -6.44
N ARG A 175 -12.55 9.06 -7.10
CA ARG A 175 -13.47 10.12 -6.66
C ARG A 175 -14.94 9.69 -6.77
N ARG A 176 -15.31 9.00 -7.84
CA ARG A 176 -16.67 8.42 -7.97
C ARG A 176 -16.95 7.35 -6.92
N SER A 177 -15.93 6.66 -6.44
CA SER A 177 -16.02 5.72 -5.31
C SER A 177 -16.06 6.40 -3.93
N GLY A 178 -16.15 7.74 -3.85
CA GLY A 178 -16.29 8.47 -2.58
C GLY A 178 -14.97 8.86 -1.90
N PHE A 179 -13.83 8.86 -2.62
CA PHE A 179 -12.55 9.29 -2.08
C PHE A 179 -12.18 10.72 -2.48
N THR A 180 -11.54 11.44 -1.58
CA THR A 180 -10.62 12.51 -1.97
C THR A 180 -9.36 11.87 -2.53
N VAL A 181 -8.76 12.45 -3.58
CA VAL A 181 -7.57 11.89 -4.20
C VAL A 181 -6.54 12.99 -4.42
N SER A 182 -5.43 12.89 -3.73
CA SER A 182 -4.21 13.65 -3.99
C SER A 182 -3.17 12.77 -4.69
N ARG A 183 -2.13 13.38 -5.26
CA ARG A 183 -1.03 12.69 -5.91
C ARG A 183 0.29 13.39 -5.64
N SER A 184 1.29 12.62 -5.28
CA SER A 184 2.69 13.00 -5.25
C SER A 184 3.50 12.14 -6.22
N ARG A 185 4.77 12.52 -6.45
CA ARG A 185 5.68 11.76 -7.31
C ARG A 185 6.96 11.48 -6.55
N ARG A 186 7.47 10.25 -6.73
CA ARG A 186 8.77 9.83 -6.21
C ARG A 186 9.64 9.32 -7.34
N ARG A 187 10.92 9.66 -7.31
CA ARG A 187 11.91 9.10 -8.21
C ARG A 187 12.72 8.05 -7.49
N VAL A 188 12.76 6.86 -8.06
CA VAL A 188 13.50 5.72 -7.49
C VAL A 188 14.54 5.22 -8.48
N SER A 189 15.68 4.76 -7.97
CA SER A 189 16.65 4.02 -8.75
C SER A 189 16.15 2.59 -8.96
N TRP A 190 16.25 2.09 -10.20
CA TRP A 190 15.77 0.75 -10.52
C TRP A 190 16.75 0.00 -11.42
N PRO A 191 17.05 -1.23 -11.12
CA PRO A 191 16.68 -1.96 -9.89
C PRO A 191 17.55 -1.51 -8.70
N PRO A 192 16.96 -1.33 -7.51
CA PRO A 192 17.64 -0.69 -6.37
C PRO A 192 18.80 -1.49 -5.79
N TRP A 193 18.95 -2.78 -6.15
CA TRP A 193 20.03 -3.67 -5.71
C TRP A 193 21.22 -3.73 -6.67
N ARG A 194 21.26 -2.89 -7.73
CA ARG A 194 22.41 -2.77 -8.63
C ARG A 194 23.13 -1.46 -8.40
N THR A 195 24.44 -1.49 -8.48
CA THR A 195 25.28 -0.29 -8.41
C THR A 195 25.58 0.31 -9.78
N THR A 196 25.38 -0.48 -10.85
CA THR A 196 25.63 -0.09 -12.26
C THR A 196 24.39 -0.31 -13.09
N HIS A 197 24.26 0.44 -14.20
CA HIS A 197 23.10 0.39 -15.11
C HIS A 197 21.75 0.70 -14.45
N LEU A 198 21.78 1.59 -13.45
CA LEU A 198 20.56 2.11 -12.82
C LEU A 198 19.77 2.94 -13.81
N ARG A 199 18.47 2.72 -13.85
CA ARG A 199 17.51 3.59 -14.51
C ARG A 199 16.65 4.24 -13.44
N THR A 200 16.34 5.51 -13.61
CA THR A 200 15.36 6.16 -12.74
C THR A 200 13.95 5.81 -13.20
N LYS A 201 13.06 5.61 -12.23
CA LYS A 201 11.63 5.45 -12.45
C LYS A 201 10.88 6.48 -11.64
N ASP A 202 9.97 7.20 -12.28
CA ASP A 202 9.03 8.08 -11.59
C ASP A 202 7.84 7.25 -11.13
N ILE A 203 7.54 7.29 -9.85
CA ILE A 203 6.44 6.58 -9.23
C ILE A 203 5.40 7.60 -8.79
N ASN A 204 4.17 7.42 -9.23
CA ASN A 204 3.02 8.17 -8.73
C ASN A 204 2.53 7.51 -7.44
N ILE A 205 2.37 8.32 -6.40
CA ILE A 205 1.75 7.91 -5.14
C ILE A 205 0.41 8.63 -5.06
N TYR A 206 -0.66 7.87 -4.95
CA TYR A 206 -2.02 8.37 -4.76
C TYR A 206 -2.41 8.19 -3.31
N GLU A 207 -2.78 9.29 -2.67
CA GLU A 207 -3.39 9.25 -1.34
C GLU A 207 -4.90 9.44 -1.51
N LEU A 208 -5.63 8.46 -0.99
CA LEU A 208 -7.08 8.43 -1.01
C LEU A 208 -7.59 8.58 0.43
N GLY A 209 -8.26 9.69 0.72
CA GLY A 209 -8.96 9.89 2.00
C GLY A 209 -10.42 9.49 1.85
N ARG A 210 -10.93 8.67 2.75
CA ARG A 210 -12.37 8.38 2.81
C ARG A 210 -13.11 9.67 3.17
N GLN A 211 -14.01 10.13 2.30
CA GLN A 211 -14.84 11.28 2.63
C GLN A 211 -15.75 10.94 3.81
N PRO A 212 -15.94 11.87 4.77
CA PRO A 212 -16.96 11.67 5.79
C PRO A 212 -18.30 11.43 5.08
N THR A 213 -18.98 10.37 5.46
CA THR A 213 -20.39 10.20 5.06
C THR A 213 -21.14 11.42 5.59
N LEU A 214 -21.70 12.23 4.72
CA LEU A 214 -22.65 13.26 5.12
C LEU A 214 -23.80 12.53 5.80
N SER A 215 -23.82 12.54 7.12
CA SER A 215 -25.01 12.14 7.86
C SER A 215 -26.16 12.99 7.32
N PRO A 216 -27.34 12.43 7.00
CA PRO A 216 -28.48 13.22 6.64
C PRO A 216 -28.68 14.21 7.81
N LYS A 217 -28.75 15.50 7.47
CA LYS A 217 -28.89 16.60 8.44
C LYS A 217 -29.99 16.28 9.44
N GLY A 218 -29.61 15.76 10.61
CA GLY A 218 -30.38 15.86 11.81
C GLY A 218 -30.48 17.35 12.14
N ARG A 219 -31.69 17.89 12.20
CA ARG A 219 -31.94 19.25 12.66
C ARG A 219 -31.43 19.38 14.10
N GLY A 220 -30.61 20.37 14.32
CA GLY A 220 -30.48 21.03 15.63
C GLY A 220 -29.26 20.62 16.46
N GLN A 221 -28.44 21.52 16.57
CA GLN A 221 -27.69 22.14 17.67
C GLN A 221 -26.22 22.27 17.35
N GLY A 222 -25.84 23.54 17.18
CA GLY A 222 -24.47 23.95 17.01
C GLY A 222 -23.71 23.90 18.33
N GLU A 223 -22.47 23.49 18.25
CA GLU A 223 -21.42 24.03 19.10
C GLU A 223 -20.12 23.95 18.31
N GLY A 224 -19.51 25.12 18.17
CA GLY A 224 -18.33 25.34 17.37
C GLY A 224 -17.07 24.80 18.06
N PHE A 225 -16.26 24.11 17.29
CA PHE A 225 -14.85 23.86 17.65
C PHE A 225 -13.96 24.83 16.88
N THR A 226 -13.47 25.85 17.59
CA THR A 226 -12.48 26.78 17.08
C THR A 226 -11.10 26.14 17.08
N SER A 227 -10.50 26.02 15.91
CA SER A 227 -9.10 25.65 15.74
C SER A 227 -8.22 26.84 16.15
N ARG A 228 -7.45 26.70 17.22
CA ARG A 228 -6.33 27.59 17.52
C ARG A 228 -5.09 27.10 16.75
N ALA A 229 -4.76 27.80 15.68
CA ALA A 229 -3.42 27.76 15.11
C ALA A 229 -2.44 28.36 16.12
N ARG A 230 -1.42 27.62 16.52
CA ARG A 230 -0.25 28.17 17.20
C ARG A 230 0.80 28.47 16.12
N SER A 231 1.03 29.74 15.90
CA SER A 231 2.22 30.26 15.25
C SER A 231 3.39 30.14 16.23
N VAL A 232 4.49 29.55 15.77
CA VAL A 232 5.79 29.64 16.44
C VAL A 232 6.68 30.52 15.57
N SER A 233 7.06 31.61 16.17
CA SER A 233 8.12 32.52 15.75
C SER A 233 9.50 31.88 15.90
#